data_b6b28180598379fbdcca7a142e30367a
#
_entry.id   b6b28180598379fbdcca7a142e30367a
#
_cell.length_a   1.000
_cell.length_b   1.000
_cell.length_c   1.000
_cell.angle_alpha   90.00
_cell.angle_beta   90.00
_cell.angle_gamma   90.00
#
_symmetry.space_group_name_H-M   'P 1'
#
loop_
_entity.id
_entity.type
_entity.pdbx_description
1 polymer ?
#
loop_
_entity_poly.entity_id
_entity_poly.type
_entity_poly.pdbx_seq_one_letter_code
_entity_poly.pdbx_strand_id
1 'polypeptide(L)'
;MPEEKEIPEFYSDMLMISSGPHGLVINLKKSPPEPAPGKVPETVARVWMSYEHAKMVAFMLCRHIKKVESDVGISYPVPTKVLSALGIGLEDWQTFWKSPPEFRG
;
A
#
# COMPACT_ATOMS: atom_id res chain seq x y z
N MET A 1 25.42 -14.72 -22.17
CA MET A 1 24.11 -14.72 -21.50
C MET A 1 24.13 -13.91 -20.26
N PRO A 2 23.24 -12.95 -20.14
CA PRO A 2 23.16 -12.25 -18.87
C PRO A 2 22.66 -13.19 -17.78
N GLU A 3 23.31 -13.15 -16.66
CA GLU A 3 22.85 -13.89 -15.52
C GLU A 3 21.56 -13.26 -15.01
N GLU A 4 20.59 -14.07 -14.68
CA GLU A 4 19.40 -13.57 -14.02
C GLU A 4 19.80 -13.07 -12.66
N LYS A 5 19.55 -11.78 -12.43
CA LYS A 5 19.74 -11.23 -11.11
C LYS A 5 18.66 -11.77 -10.21
N GLU A 6 19.07 -12.20 -9.04
CA GLU A 6 18.14 -12.56 -8.02
C GLU A 6 17.30 -11.33 -7.65
N ILE A 7 15.99 -11.47 -7.71
CA ILE A 7 15.08 -10.37 -7.39
C ILE A 7 14.84 -10.39 -5.88
N PRO A 8 15.17 -9.30 -5.16
CA PRO A 8 14.90 -9.26 -3.74
C PRO A 8 13.40 -9.24 -3.47
N GLU A 9 13.00 -9.97 -2.44
CA GLU A 9 11.61 -10.03 -2.02
C GLU A 9 11.51 -9.52 -0.59
N PHE A 10 10.49 -8.70 -0.33
CA PHE A 10 10.29 -8.09 0.97
C PHE A 10 8.83 -8.21 1.39
N TYR A 11 8.61 -8.40 2.68
CA TYR A 11 7.30 -8.27 3.29
C TYR A 11 7.18 -6.87 3.87
N SER A 12 6.02 -6.24 3.67
CA SER A 12 5.74 -4.93 4.23
C SER A 12 4.31 -4.86 4.71
N ASP A 13 4.10 -4.33 5.90
CA ASP A 13 2.77 -4.12 6.48
C ASP A 13 2.54 -2.65 6.85
N MET A 14 3.51 -1.80 6.61
CA MET A 14 3.41 -0.36 6.88
C MET A 14 4.10 0.39 5.75
N LEU A 15 3.68 1.62 5.53
CA LEU A 15 4.33 2.45 4.53
C LEU A 15 4.24 3.93 4.89
N MET A 16 5.15 4.72 4.34
CA MET A 16 5.10 6.17 4.37
C MET A 16 5.40 6.70 2.99
N ILE A 17 4.66 7.72 2.59
CA ILE A 17 4.84 8.36 1.29
C ILE A 17 5.37 9.76 1.51
N SER A 18 6.45 10.09 0.81
CA SER A 18 7.00 11.45 0.80
C SER A 18 6.95 11.99 -0.61
N SER A 19 6.64 13.26 -0.74
CA SER A 19 6.46 13.90 -2.04
C SER A 19 7.56 14.92 -2.30
N GLY A 20 8.00 14.97 -3.56
CA GLY A 20 8.95 15.96 -4.04
C GLY A 20 8.43 16.63 -5.30
N PRO A 21 9.22 17.53 -5.92
CA PRO A 21 8.75 18.27 -7.09
C PRO A 21 8.56 17.44 -8.35
N HIS A 22 9.25 16.30 -8.47
CA HIS A 22 9.22 15.49 -9.68
C HIS A 22 8.62 14.11 -9.48
N GLY A 23 8.27 13.76 -8.26
CA GLY A 23 7.72 12.45 -7.98
C GLY A 23 7.62 12.20 -6.49
N LEU A 24 7.34 10.96 -6.15
CA LEU A 24 7.21 10.56 -4.77
C LEU A 24 8.09 9.36 -4.46
N VAL A 25 8.29 9.12 -3.19
CA VAL A 25 8.96 7.93 -2.71
C VAL A 25 8.04 7.20 -1.73
N ILE A 26 7.94 5.90 -1.92
CA ILE A 26 7.22 5.03 -0.99
C ILE A 26 8.25 4.29 -0.16
N ASN A 27 8.23 4.53 1.14
CA ASN A 27 9.06 3.79 2.09
C ASN A 27 8.24 2.62 2.60
N LEU A 28 8.58 1.43 2.17
CA LEU A 28 7.92 0.21 2.61
C LEU A 28 8.55 -0.22 3.92
N LYS A 29 7.71 -0.45 4.92
CA LYS A 29 8.17 -0.74 6.28
C LYS A 29 7.58 -2.03 6.80
N LYS A 30 8.27 -2.61 7.74
CA LYS A 30 7.83 -3.81 8.42
C LYS A 30 7.72 -3.50 9.90
N SER A 31 6.57 -3.80 10.49
CA SER A 31 6.36 -3.63 11.92
C SER A 31 7.22 -4.62 12.71
N PRO A 32 7.69 -4.23 13.90
CA PRO A 32 8.45 -5.16 14.74
C PRO A 32 7.57 -6.37 15.12
N PRO A 33 8.16 -7.58 15.16
CA PRO A 33 7.37 -8.78 15.47
C PRO A 33 6.76 -8.73 16.87
N GLU A 34 7.42 -8.03 17.80
CA GLU A 34 6.89 -7.82 19.14
C GLU A 34 6.82 -6.33 19.42
N PRO A 35 5.61 -5.77 19.57
CA PRO A 35 5.49 -4.37 19.96
C PRO A 35 6.12 -4.14 21.32
N ALA A 36 7.02 -3.18 21.41
CA ALA A 36 7.66 -2.80 22.65
C ALA A 36 7.97 -1.29 22.62
N PRO A 37 8.06 -0.66 23.80
CA PRO A 37 8.43 0.75 23.86
C PRO A 37 9.77 0.98 23.16
N GLY A 38 9.82 2.01 22.29
CA GLY A 38 11.03 2.35 21.56
C GLY A 38 11.28 1.56 20.29
N LYS A 39 10.51 0.53 20.02
CA LYS A 39 10.61 -0.20 18.74
C LYS A 39 9.75 0.48 17.69
N VAL A 40 10.36 0.77 16.54
CA VAL A 40 9.69 1.44 15.42
C VAL A 40 9.73 0.53 14.19
N PRO A 41 8.79 0.71 13.24
CA PRO A 41 8.85 -0.05 11.99
C PRO A 41 10.14 0.19 11.24
N GLU A 42 10.71 -0.87 10.71
CA GLU A 42 11.95 -0.84 9.95
C GLU A 42 11.63 -0.61 8.46
N THR A 43 12.38 0.28 7.82
CA THR A 43 12.27 0.49 6.38
C THR A 43 13.00 -0.65 5.67
N VAL A 44 12.26 -1.44 4.89
CA VAL A 44 12.83 -2.57 4.17
C VAL A 44 13.11 -2.26 2.71
N ALA A 45 12.42 -1.29 2.14
CA ALA A 45 12.63 -0.91 0.74
C ALA A 45 12.13 0.51 0.49
N ARG A 46 12.68 1.15 -0.53
CA ARG A 46 12.21 2.44 -1.03
C ARG A 46 11.96 2.33 -2.51
N VAL A 47 10.81 2.84 -2.94
CA VAL A 47 10.46 2.88 -4.35
C VAL A 47 10.21 4.32 -4.76
N TRP A 48 10.98 4.79 -5.73
CA TRP A 48 10.82 6.12 -6.29
C TRP A 48 10.03 6.02 -7.58
N MET A 49 9.09 6.92 -7.78
CA MET A 49 8.30 6.93 -9.02
C MET A 49 7.77 8.33 -9.31
N SER A 50 7.52 8.58 -10.60
CA SER A 50 6.85 9.81 -11.01
C SER A 50 5.40 9.80 -10.52
N TYR A 51 4.79 10.98 -10.49
CA TYR A 51 3.38 11.06 -10.10
C TYR A 51 2.47 10.35 -11.09
N GLU A 52 2.78 10.41 -12.37
CA GLU A 52 2.00 9.72 -13.40
C GLU A 52 2.04 8.21 -13.18
N HIS A 53 3.23 7.67 -12.93
CA HIS A 53 3.38 6.24 -12.67
C HIS A 53 2.68 5.84 -11.36
N ALA A 54 2.78 6.67 -10.34
CA ALA A 54 2.10 6.43 -9.07
C ALA A 54 0.58 6.34 -9.23
N LYS A 55 0.01 7.18 -10.09
CA LYS A 55 -1.43 7.10 -10.39
C LYS A 55 -1.79 5.76 -11.03
N MET A 56 -0.97 5.29 -11.96
CA MET A 56 -1.17 3.99 -12.60
C MET A 56 -1.07 2.86 -11.59
N VAL A 57 -0.06 2.89 -10.74
CA VAL A 57 0.13 1.87 -9.70
C VAL A 57 -1.06 1.85 -8.74
N ALA A 58 -1.50 3.01 -8.30
CA ALA A 58 -2.62 3.12 -7.38
C ALA A 58 -3.91 2.56 -7.99
N PHE A 59 -4.17 2.89 -9.25
CA PHE A 59 -5.34 2.39 -9.97
C PHE A 59 -5.29 0.87 -10.09
N MET A 60 -4.16 0.34 -10.53
CA MET A 60 -4.02 -1.11 -10.76
C MET A 60 -4.13 -1.90 -9.45
N LEU A 61 -3.53 -1.41 -8.37
CA LEU A 61 -3.63 -2.05 -7.07
C LEU A 61 -5.07 -2.07 -6.58
N CYS A 62 -5.74 -0.93 -6.63
CA CYS A 62 -7.12 -0.80 -6.18
C CYS A 62 -8.05 -1.72 -6.98
N ARG A 63 -7.94 -1.67 -8.30
CA ARG A 63 -8.74 -2.50 -9.19
C ARG A 63 -8.53 -3.99 -8.93
N HIS A 64 -7.28 -4.39 -8.74
CA HIS A 64 -6.94 -5.79 -8.49
C HIS A 64 -7.52 -6.29 -7.17
N ILE A 65 -7.38 -5.50 -6.11
CA ILE A 65 -7.92 -5.87 -4.80
C ILE A 65 -9.44 -5.98 -4.83
N LYS A 66 -10.11 -5.01 -5.46
CA LYS A 66 -11.57 -5.05 -5.58
C LYS A 66 -12.04 -6.27 -6.36
N LYS A 67 -11.29 -6.64 -7.40
CA LYS A 67 -11.61 -7.84 -8.18
C LYS A 67 -11.45 -9.10 -7.35
N VAL A 68 -10.36 -9.21 -6.59
CA VAL A 68 -10.14 -10.37 -5.72
C VAL A 68 -11.25 -10.48 -4.68
N GLU A 69 -11.61 -9.37 -4.04
CA GLU A 69 -12.70 -9.37 -3.06
C GLU A 69 -14.02 -9.80 -3.69
N SER A 70 -14.30 -9.34 -4.89
CA SER A 70 -15.52 -9.72 -5.61
C SER A 70 -15.52 -11.21 -5.98
N ASP A 71 -14.41 -11.72 -6.49
CA ASP A 71 -14.29 -13.12 -6.92
C ASP A 71 -14.38 -14.08 -5.73
N VAL A 72 -13.80 -13.71 -4.61
CA VAL A 72 -13.82 -14.55 -3.40
C VAL A 72 -15.11 -14.36 -2.60
N GLY A 73 -15.76 -13.22 -2.76
CA GLY A 73 -17.00 -12.92 -2.05
C GLY A 73 -16.79 -12.45 -0.63
N ILE A 74 -15.60 -11.96 -0.31
CA ILE A 74 -15.29 -11.41 1.01
C ILE A 74 -14.60 -10.07 0.85
N SER A 75 -14.64 -9.28 1.93
CA SER A 75 -13.92 -8.03 2.03
C SER A 75 -12.76 -8.24 2.98
N TYR A 76 -11.57 -7.75 2.60
CA TYR A 76 -10.41 -7.83 3.48
C TYR A 76 -10.42 -6.63 4.42
N PRO A 77 -10.82 -6.82 5.68
CA PRO A 77 -10.92 -5.69 6.59
C PRO A 77 -9.55 -5.24 7.09
N VAL A 78 -9.41 -3.94 7.24
CA VAL A 78 -8.22 -3.39 7.87
C VAL A 78 -8.65 -2.88 9.25
N PRO A 79 -7.96 -3.29 10.33
CA PRO A 79 -8.35 -2.86 11.67
C PRO A 79 -8.36 -1.34 11.81
N THR A 80 -9.36 -0.81 12.50
CA THR A 80 -9.49 0.63 12.74
C THR A 80 -8.22 1.21 13.37
N LYS A 81 -7.57 0.44 14.20
CA LYS A 81 -6.32 0.84 14.84
C LYS A 81 -5.22 1.15 13.84
N VAL A 82 -5.14 0.34 12.77
CA VAL A 82 -4.15 0.55 11.70
C VAL A 82 -4.52 1.80 10.90
N LEU A 83 -5.80 1.98 10.59
CA LEU A 83 -6.27 3.16 9.87
C LEU A 83 -5.94 4.43 10.64
N SER A 84 -6.19 4.43 11.94
CA SER A 84 -5.87 5.57 12.81
C SER A 84 -4.38 5.86 12.82
N ALA A 85 -3.55 4.83 12.90
CA ALA A 85 -2.10 4.99 12.88
C ALA A 85 -1.59 5.60 11.58
N LEU A 86 -2.30 5.38 10.48
CA LEU A 86 -1.97 5.94 9.17
C LEU A 86 -2.65 7.28 8.91
N GLY A 87 -3.45 7.77 9.85
CA GLY A 87 -4.17 9.02 9.68
C GLY A 87 -5.34 8.93 8.72
N ILE A 88 -5.90 7.74 8.53
CA ILE A 88 -7.01 7.50 7.61
C ILE A 88 -8.32 7.54 8.37
N GLY A 89 -9.24 8.41 7.93
CA GLY A 89 -10.59 8.47 8.49
C GLY A 89 -11.40 7.26 8.09
N LEU A 90 -12.13 6.70 9.05
CA LEU A 90 -12.94 5.50 8.80
C LEU A 90 -14.00 5.74 7.71
N GLU A 91 -14.64 6.89 7.73
CA GLU A 91 -15.66 7.23 6.73
C GLU A 91 -15.08 7.31 5.33
N ASP A 92 -13.92 7.95 5.19
CA ASP A 92 -13.21 8.05 3.90
C ASP A 92 -12.85 6.66 3.39
N TRP A 93 -12.34 5.82 4.28
CA TRP A 93 -11.98 4.45 3.97
C TRP A 93 -13.18 3.65 3.44
N GLN A 94 -14.28 3.71 4.19
CA GLN A 94 -15.49 2.97 3.83
C GLN A 94 -16.07 3.45 2.50
N THR A 95 -16.13 4.76 2.31
CA THR A 95 -16.65 5.34 1.05
C THR A 95 -15.81 4.92 -0.14
N PHE A 96 -14.50 4.96 0.01
CA PHE A 96 -13.59 4.57 -1.06
C PHE A 96 -13.83 3.12 -1.51
N TRP A 97 -13.95 2.19 -0.56
CA TRP A 97 -14.05 0.77 -0.88
C TRP A 97 -15.45 0.33 -1.28
N LYS A 98 -16.47 1.17 -1.10
CA LYS A 98 -17.81 0.90 -1.59
C LYS A 98 -17.93 1.09 -3.10
N SER A 99 -17.02 1.81 -3.72
CA SER A 99 -17.05 2.04 -5.16
C SER A 99 -16.95 0.72 -5.92
N PRO A 100 -17.62 0.57 -7.08
CA PRO A 100 -17.51 -0.65 -7.87
C PRO A 100 -16.08 -0.91 -8.32
N PRO A 101 -15.72 -2.18 -8.61
CA PRO A 101 -14.36 -2.49 -9.09
C PRO A 101 -14.08 -1.95 -10.49
N GLU A 102 -15.12 -1.56 -11.24
CA GLU A 102 -14.94 -0.98 -12.56
C GLU A 102 -14.90 0.53 -12.46
N PHE A 103 -13.84 1.09 -12.99
CA PHE A 103 -13.68 2.53 -13.03
C PHE A 103 -14.10 3.03 -14.40
N ARG A 104 -14.92 4.06 -14.41
CA ARG A 104 -15.27 4.75 -15.65
C ARG A 104 -14.26 5.86 -15.82
N GLY A 105 -13.58 5.80 -16.92
CA GLY A 105 -12.57 6.79 -17.27
C GLY A 105 -13.13 8.16 -17.54
#